data_184e244999e050eb98dbd52712d85343
#
_entry.id   184e244999e050eb98dbd52712d85343
#
_cell.length_a   1.000
_cell.length_b   1.000
_cell.length_c   1.000
_cell.angle_alpha   90.00
_cell.angle_beta   90.00
_cell.angle_gamma   90.00
#
_symmetry.space_group_name_H-M   'P 1'
#
loop_
_entity.id
_entity.type
_entity.pdbx_description
1 polymer ?
#
loop_
_entity_poly.entity_id
_entity_poly.type
_entity_poly.pdbx_seq_one_letter_code
_entity_poly.pdbx_strand_id
1 'polypeptide(L)'
;PDNKKFADFSKNNLHLVGYSKKIKKKISLKNLEKKLYYLKKQPRAIPYVTSYYKEDWGFCISYKMRKKLRHGQYTINIDSELKKGHLTYGEILIPGKIKKEIFLSTYICHPSMANNETSGICVTIFLAKWLLSKKRKFSYRIVFLPETIGSITYLNKYHKIMKKNIIAGFNVTCVGDNRSYSYLPSRLGSTIADKVGLHVLKWTDKNFKKYSWLDRVSDERQYCSPGIDLPVASIIRTKPGAYKEYHTSLDDLNNVVSSKGLEGGYNVIKNAIEALENNCILNANFRCEPHLSKYFAINTAMEYQRERNL
;
A
#
# COMPACT_ATOMS: atom_id res chain seq x y z
N PRO A 1 16.83 17.38 33.57
CA PRO A 1 17.53 17.67 34.81
C PRO A 1 18.72 16.74 35.07
N ASP A 2 18.67 15.48 34.61
CA ASP A 2 19.65 14.44 35.01
C ASP A 2 20.65 14.12 33.87
N ASN A 3 20.90 15.01 32.93
CA ASN A 3 21.69 14.80 31.70
C ASN A 3 21.32 13.55 30.88
N LYS A 4 20.13 12.99 31.10
CA LYS A 4 19.63 11.84 30.33
C LYS A 4 18.95 12.32 29.05
N LYS A 5 19.32 11.72 27.91
CA LYS A 5 18.59 11.87 26.65
C LYS A 5 17.20 11.25 26.80
N PHE A 6 16.15 12.00 26.51
CA PHE A 6 14.78 11.57 26.69
C PHE A 6 14.14 11.20 25.36
N ALA A 7 14.21 12.06 24.36
CA ALA A 7 13.88 11.78 22.98
C ALA A 7 15.18 11.77 22.16
N ASP A 8 15.50 10.66 21.56
CA ASP A 8 16.76 10.44 20.85
C ASP A 8 16.46 9.83 19.46
N PHE A 9 16.68 10.61 18.41
CA PHE A 9 16.47 10.22 17.03
C PHE A 9 17.23 8.95 16.66
N SER A 10 18.45 8.77 17.19
CA SER A 10 19.27 7.57 16.93
C SER A 10 18.66 6.27 17.49
N LYS A 11 17.82 6.37 18.53
CA LYS A 11 17.11 5.21 19.10
C LYS A 11 15.78 4.93 18.39
N ASN A 12 15.08 5.97 18.00
CA ASN A 12 13.86 5.89 17.21
C ASN A 12 13.66 7.21 16.48
N ASN A 13 13.66 7.18 15.15
CA ASN A 13 13.52 8.37 14.33
C ASN A 13 12.15 9.06 14.51
N LEU A 14 11.12 8.35 14.96
CA LEU A 14 9.82 8.94 15.28
C LEU A 14 9.88 9.91 16.46
N HIS A 15 10.94 9.90 17.28
CA HIS A 15 11.10 10.88 18.34
C HIS A 15 11.17 12.31 17.84
N LEU A 16 11.52 12.54 16.57
CA LEU A 16 11.54 13.84 15.95
C LEU A 16 10.29 14.04 15.10
N VAL A 17 9.57 15.14 15.29
CA VAL A 17 8.52 15.56 14.36
C VAL A 17 9.15 15.76 12.97
N GLY A 18 8.63 15.09 11.97
CA GLY A 18 9.16 15.18 10.61
C GLY A 18 9.13 16.64 10.10
N TYR A 19 10.16 17.05 9.37
CA TYR A 19 10.36 18.43 8.90
C TYR A 19 10.59 19.46 10.02
N SER A 20 11.04 19.05 11.21
CA SER A 20 11.44 19.98 12.26
C SER A 20 12.61 20.84 11.84
N LYS A 21 12.52 22.15 12.07
CA LYS A 21 13.63 23.06 11.84
C LYS A 21 14.75 22.92 12.85
N LYS A 22 15.97 23.31 12.47
CA LYS A 22 17.13 23.35 13.36
C LYS A 22 16.88 24.24 14.56
N ILE A 23 17.18 23.73 15.76
CA ILE A 23 17.06 24.50 17.00
C ILE A 23 17.97 23.97 18.09
N LYS A 24 18.62 24.89 18.83
CA LYS A 24 19.41 24.56 20.04
C LYS A 24 19.07 25.60 21.12
N LYS A 25 18.39 25.15 22.17
CA LYS A 25 18.04 26.04 23.30
C LYS A 25 17.70 25.27 24.58
N LYS A 26 17.69 25.97 25.72
CA LYS A 26 17.11 25.49 26.98
C LYS A 26 15.71 26.07 27.18
N ILE A 27 14.75 25.24 27.59
CA ILE A 27 13.35 25.66 27.85
C ILE A 27 12.80 24.93 29.07
N SER A 28 11.84 25.56 29.74
CA SER A 28 11.10 24.91 30.82
C SER A 28 10.19 23.80 30.33
N LEU A 29 9.82 22.85 31.19
CA LEU A 29 8.86 21.80 30.87
C LEU A 29 7.54 22.38 30.34
N LYS A 30 7.03 23.48 30.92
CA LYS A 30 5.79 24.14 30.49
C LYS A 30 5.84 24.55 28.99
N ASN A 31 6.99 25.04 28.53
CA ASN A 31 7.19 25.41 27.14
C ASN A 31 7.47 24.20 26.23
N LEU A 32 8.19 23.21 26.76
CA LEU A 32 8.43 21.94 26.03
C LEU A 32 7.12 21.21 25.78
N GLU A 33 6.20 21.20 26.72
CA GLU A 33 4.91 20.50 26.62
C GLU A 33 4.12 20.91 25.37
N LYS A 34 4.22 22.16 24.95
CA LYS A 34 3.57 22.70 23.74
C LYS A 34 4.16 22.10 22.44
N LYS A 35 5.27 21.39 22.54
CA LYS A 35 6.03 20.79 21.43
C LYS A 35 6.19 19.28 21.59
N LEU A 36 5.44 18.66 22.52
CA LEU A 36 5.41 17.23 22.75
C LEU A 36 4.12 16.63 22.22
N TYR A 37 4.28 15.58 21.44
CA TYR A 37 3.19 14.79 20.90
C TYR A 37 3.20 13.38 21.51
N TYR A 38 2.06 12.92 22.02
CA TYR A 38 1.90 11.60 22.63
C TYR A 38 0.44 11.16 22.64
N LEU A 39 0.22 9.86 22.74
CA LEU A 39 -1.11 9.25 22.72
C LEU A 39 -1.46 8.69 24.11
N LYS A 40 -2.41 9.35 24.83
CA LYS A 40 -2.85 8.88 26.16
C LYS A 40 -3.50 7.50 26.11
N LYS A 41 -4.30 7.23 25.07
CA LYS A 41 -4.98 5.94 24.87
C LYS A 41 -4.04 4.80 24.47
N GLN A 42 -2.82 5.12 23.99
CA GLN A 42 -1.78 4.16 23.64
C GLN A 42 -0.46 4.49 24.36
N PRO A 43 -0.34 4.18 25.66
CA PRO A 43 0.73 4.74 26.51
C PRO A 43 2.15 4.34 26.13
N ARG A 44 2.33 3.28 25.33
CA ARG A 44 3.65 2.81 24.85
C ARG A 44 4.00 3.34 23.46
N ALA A 45 3.00 3.76 22.68
CA ALA A 45 3.18 4.23 21.32
C ALA A 45 3.88 5.60 21.26
N ILE A 46 4.81 5.77 20.33
CA ILE A 46 5.35 7.04 19.88
C ILE A 46 4.59 7.38 18.59
N PRO A 47 3.83 8.49 18.52
CA PRO A 47 3.09 8.84 17.31
C PRO A 47 4.03 9.31 16.18
N TYR A 48 3.63 9.09 14.94
CA TYR A 48 4.21 9.71 13.77
C TYR A 48 3.54 11.06 13.51
N VAL A 49 4.30 12.14 13.54
CA VAL A 49 3.83 13.52 13.32
C VAL A 49 4.78 14.25 12.38
N THR A 50 4.22 15.08 11.51
CA THR A 50 4.97 15.90 10.55
C THR A 50 4.50 17.35 10.59
N SER A 51 5.35 18.29 10.16
CA SER A 51 5.06 19.72 10.05
C SER A 51 5.29 20.23 8.63
N TYR A 52 4.56 19.64 7.62
CA TYR A 52 4.73 20.03 6.22
C TYR A 52 4.34 21.46 5.90
N TYR A 53 3.29 21.97 6.53
CA TYR A 53 2.65 23.23 6.13
C TYR A 53 3.08 24.41 6.97
N LYS A 54 3.88 24.19 7.99
CA LYS A 54 4.34 25.22 8.90
C LYS A 54 5.76 24.95 9.33
N GLU A 55 6.62 25.97 9.24
CA GLU A 55 7.96 25.88 9.78
C GLU A 55 7.91 25.77 11.31
N ASP A 56 8.08 24.59 11.83
CA ASP A 56 7.97 24.27 13.24
C ASP A 56 8.99 23.21 13.67
N TRP A 57 8.97 22.83 14.94
CA TRP A 57 9.76 21.75 15.51
C TRP A 57 8.99 21.07 16.63
N GLY A 58 9.31 19.82 16.94
CA GLY A 58 8.68 19.11 18.04
C GLY A 58 9.27 17.72 18.26
N PHE A 59 8.82 17.09 19.34
CA PHE A 59 9.17 15.72 19.66
C PHE A 59 7.94 14.86 19.88
N CYS A 60 8.04 13.62 19.42
CA CYS A 60 7.08 12.57 19.70
C CYS A 60 7.65 11.64 20.75
N ILE A 61 6.88 11.37 21.79
CA ILE A 61 7.27 10.48 22.87
C ILE A 61 6.11 9.58 23.27
N SER A 62 6.39 8.45 23.91
CA SER A 62 5.30 7.67 24.50
C SER A 62 4.71 8.38 25.72
N TYR A 63 3.42 8.15 25.99
CA TYR A 63 2.81 8.71 27.19
C TYR A 63 3.48 8.23 28.49
N LYS A 64 4.02 6.99 28.48
CA LYS A 64 4.84 6.50 29.59
C LYS A 64 6.10 7.35 29.80
N MET A 65 6.77 7.79 28.73
CA MET A 65 7.90 8.70 28.82
C MET A 65 7.45 10.08 29.32
N ARG A 66 6.34 10.59 28.80
CA ARG A 66 5.79 11.89 29.24
C ARG A 66 5.55 11.93 30.75
N LYS A 67 5.02 10.87 31.34
CA LYS A 67 4.80 10.80 32.80
C LYS A 67 6.07 10.88 33.65
N LYS A 68 7.24 10.56 33.07
CA LYS A 68 8.54 10.61 33.75
C LYS A 68 9.20 12.00 33.69
N LEU A 69 8.67 12.94 32.90
CA LEU A 69 9.19 14.30 32.83
C LEU A 69 8.83 15.06 34.11
N ARG A 70 9.85 15.66 34.73
CA ARG A 70 9.75 16.45 35.98
C ARG A 70 9.89 17.95 35.68
N HIS A 71 9.41 18.78 36.57
CA HIS A 71 9.66 20.23 36.48
C HIS A 71 11.17 20.48 36.37
N GLY A 72 11.55 21.46 35.53
CA GLY A 72 12.95 21.81 35.31
C GLY A 72 13.22 22.34 33.90
N GLN A 73 14.51 22.53 33.62
CA GLN A 73 15.00 22.99 32.32
C GLN A 73 15.41 21.79 31.47
N TYR A 74 15.07 21.84 30.20
CA TYR A 74 15.41 20.83 29.19
C TYR A 74 16.21 21.43 28.07
N THR A 75 17.33 20.81 27.74
CA THR A 75 18.12 21.20 26.57
C THR A 75 17.53 20.54 25.32
N ILE A 76 17.16 21.35 24.37
CA ILE A 76 16.71 20.97 23.04
C ILE A 76 17.87 21.09 22.08
N ASN A 77 18.10 20.06 21.29
CA ASN A 77 19.05 20.05 20.19
C ASN A 77 18.45 19.28 19.02
N ILE A 78 18.04 19.98 17.98
CA ILE A 78 17.63 19.43 16.69
C ILE A 78 18.62 19.98 15.67
N ASP A 79 19.44 19.09 15.10
CA ASP A 79 20.38 19.42 14.05
C ASP A 79 19.81 18.90 12.72
N SER A 80 19.05 19.74 12.07
CA SER A 80 18.36 19.45 10.81
C SER A 80 18.68 20.53 9.78
N GLU A 81 18.56 20.18 8.52
CA GLU A 81 18.71 21.10 7.41
C GLU A 81 17.48 20.98 6.48
N LEU A 82 16.83 22.11 6.23
CA LEU A 82 15.75 22.22 5.24
C LEU A 82 16.29 22.99 4.04
N LYS A 83 16.57 22.29 2.96
CA LYS A 83 17.12 22.87 1.73
C LYS A 83 16.41 22.34 0.50
N LYS A 84 16.59 23.04 -0.64
CA LYS A 84 16.15 22.53 -1.95
C LYS A 84 16.80 21.17 -2.20
N GLY A 85 16.02 20.21 -2.66
CA GLY A 85 16.45 18.85 -2.95
C GLY A 85 15.76 18.32 -4.20
N HIS A 86 15.81 17.01 -4.36
CA HIS A 86 15.17 16.30 -5.46
C HIS A 86 14.18 15.28 -4.92
N LEU A 87 13.08 15.07 -5.64
CA LEU A 87 12.15 14.00 -5.37
C LEU A 87 12.71 12.73 -6.02
N THR A 88 13.08 11.77 -5.19
CA THR A 88 13.61 10.48 -5.64
C THR A 88 12.47 9.46 -5.74
N TYR A 89 12.44 8.71 -6.82
CA TYR A 89 11.55 7.56 -6.99
C TYR A 89 12.29 6.42 -7.68
N GLY A 90 11.82 5.19 -7.48
CA GLY A 90 12.27 4.00 -8.20
C GLY A 90 11.22 3.56 -9.21
N GLU A 91 11.68 3.08 -10.37
CA GLU A 91 10.81 2.51 -11.41
C GLU A 91 11.40 1.20 -11.91
N ILE A 92 10.55 0.19 -12.09
CA ILE A 92 10.89 -1.06 -12.76
C ILE A 92 9.90 -1.24 -13.91
N LEU A 93 10.43 -1.28 -15.14
CA LEU A 93 9.65 -1.60 -16.33
C LEU A 93 10.00 -3.01 -16.78
N ILE A 94 9.03 -3.92 -16.75
CA ILE A 94 9.18 -5.32 -17.16
C ILE A 94 8.42 -5.51 -18.48
N PRO A 95 9.11 -5.70 -19.62
CA PRO A 95 8.42 -5.88 -20.89
C PRO A 95 7.68 -7.24 -20.94
N GLY A 96 6.48 -7.23 -21.51
CA GLY A 96 5.70 -8.42 -21.86
C GLY A 96 5.57 -8.58 -23.39
N LYS A 97 4.74 -9.51 -23.82
CA LYS A 97 4.47 -9.73 -25.25
C LYS A 97 3.74 -8.54 -25.90
N ILE A 98 2.97 -7.80 -25.14
CA ILE A 98 2.21 -6.63 -25.60
C ILE A 98 2.54 -5.40 -24.76
N LYS A 99 2.35 -4.21 -25.36
CA LYS A 99 2.65 -2.92 -24.72
C LYS A 99 1.63 -2.48 -23.67
N LYS A 100 0.48 -3.18 -23.53
CA LYS A 100 -0.46 -2.90 -22.46
C LYS A 100 0.17 -3.25 -21.12
N GLU A 101 -0.06 -2.39 -20.11
CA GLU A 101 0.64 -2.44 -18.84
C GLU A 101 -0.30 -2.80 -17.68
N ILE A 102 0.19 -3.62 -16.75
CA ILE A 102 -0.31 -3.73 -15.40
C ILE A 102 0.55 -2.84 -14.51
N PHE A 103 -0.10 -2.01 -13.69
CA PHE A 103 0.55 -1.01 -12.86
C PHE A 103 0.56 -1.43 -11.39
N LEU A 104 1.73 -1.38 -10.74
CA LEU A 104 1.87 -1.56 -9.31
C LEU A 104 2.54 -0.32 -8.72
N SER A 105 1.97 0.23 -7.66
CA SER A 105 2.53 1.38 -6.95
C SER A 105 2.64 1.09 -5.46
N THR A 106 3.76 1.48 -4.87
CA THR A 106 3.95 1.50 -3.43
C THR A 106 4.71 2.74 -3.01
N TYR A 107 4.47 3.25 -1.82
CA TYR A 107 5.15 4.47 -1.37
C TYR A 107 6.35 4.18 -0.45
N ILE A 108 7.26 5.16 -0.35
CA ILE A 108 8.57 5.09 0.32
C ILE A 108 8.84 6.36 1.15
N CYS A 109 7.91 6.81 1.97
CA CYS A 109 8.01 8.10 2.66
C CYS A 109 7.64 8.09 4.15
N HIS A 110 7.22 6.95 4.71
CA HIS A 110 6.83 6.84 6.12
C HIS A 110 7.91 6.10 6.93
N PRO A 111 8.84 6.83 7.57
CA PRO A 111 9.95 6.18 8.26
C PRO A 111 9.47 5.30 9.43
N SER A 112 10.10 4.14 9.61
CA SER A 112 9.81 3.18 10.70
C SER A 112 8.38 2.66 10.77
N MET A 113 7.68 2.58 9.64
CA MET A 113 6.36 1.98 9.55
C MET A 113 6.46 0.62 8.86
N ALA A 114 6.20 -0.46 9.59
CA ALA A 114 6.38 -1.81 9.06
C ALA A 114 5.22 -2.21 8.13
N ASN A 115 3.96 -2.13 8.60
CA ASN A 115 2.81 -2.49 7.79
C ASN A 115 2.41 -1.37 6.83
N ASN A 116 2.41 -0.14 7.33
CA ASN A 116 2.00 1.01 6.55
C ASN A 116 2.90 1.23 5.31
N GLU A 117 4.21 0.95 5.39
CA GLU A 117 5.12 1.19 4.28
C GLU A 117 5.94 -0.04 3.86
N THR A 118 6.81 -0.55 4.75
CA THR A 118 7.80 -1.57 4.38
C THR A 118 7.17 -2.85 3.84
N SER A 119 5.97 -3.22 4.31
CA SER A 119 5.23 -4.39 3.81
C SER A 119 4.91 -4.26 2.32
N GLY A 120 4.48 -3.08 1.87
CA GLY A 120 4.20 -2.80 0.46
C GLY A 120 5.45 -2.90 -0.40
N ILE A 121 6.56 -2.31 0.05
CA ILE A 121 7.85 -2.38 -0.63
C ILE A 121 8.31 -3.84 -0.77
N CYS A 122 8.32 -4.60 0.32
CA CYS A 122 8.74 -6.01 0.33
C CYS A 122 7.89 -6.84 -0.64
N VAL A 123 6.57 -6.80 -0.52
CA VAL A 123 5.65 -7.55 -1.38
C VAL A 123 5.85 -7.17 -2.85
N THR A 124 5.99 -5.88 -3.16
CA THR A 124 6.19 -5.41 -4.53
C THR A 124 7.51 -5.89 -5.13
N ILE A 125 8.59 -5.91 -4.34
CA ILE A 125 9.89 -6.46 -4.79
C ILE A 125 9.79 -7.95 -5.08
N PHE A 126 9.13 -8.72 -4.21
CA PHE A 126 8.93 -10.16 -4.43
C PHE A 126 8.04 -10.44 -5.65
N LEU A 127 7.00 -9.63 -5.88
CA LEU A 127 6.18 -9.69 -7.10
C LEU A 127 7.02 -9.38 -8.34
N ALA A 128 7.87 -8.36 -8.31
CA ALA A 128 8.77 -8.03 -9.40
C ALA A 128 9.74 -9.18 -9.72
N LYS A 129 10.34 -9.78 -8.67
CA LYS A 129 11.21 -10.96 -8.82
C LYS A 129 10.47 -12.14 -9.44
N TRP A 130 9.27 -12.43 -8.98
CA TRP A 130 8.42 -13.49 -9.56
C TRP A 130 8.05 -13.18 -11.01
N LEU A 131 7.66 -11.95 -11.33
CA LEU A 131 7.36 -11.53 -12.68
C LEU A 131 8.56 -11.72 -13.62
N LEU A 132 9.76 -11.40 -13.19
CA LEU A 132 10.98 -11.57 -13.99
C LEU A 132 11.27 -13.04 -14.32
N SER A 133 10.81 -13.99 -13.50
CA SER A 133 11.00 -15.44 -13.74
C SER A 133 9.94 -16.08 -14.64
N LYS A 134 8.95 -15.32 -15.13
CA LYS A 134 7.82 -15.86 -15.91
C LYS A 134 7.72 -15.26 -17.32
N LYS A 135 7.14 -16.01 -18.25
CA LYS A 135 6.64 -15.46 -19.51
C LYS A 135 5.39 -14.63 -19.20
N ARG A 136 5.26 -13.46 -19.79
CA ARG A 136 4.22 -12.47 -19.52
C ARG A 136 3.52 -12.04 -20.80
N LYS A 137 2.20 -11.92 -20.74
CA LYS A 137 1.38 -11.31 -21.80
C LYS A 137 1.51 -9.79 -21.75
N PHE A 138 1.26 -9.21 -20.56
CA PHE A 138 1.30 -7.78 -20.34
C PHE A 138 2.70 -7.30 -19.93
N SER A 139 3.00 -6.04 -20.22
CA SER A 139 4.12 -5.33 -19.62
C SER A 139 3.76 -4.87 -18.21
N TYR A 140 4.75 -4.61 -17.36
CA TYR A 140 4.54 -4.15 -15.99
C TYR A 140 5.27 -2.86 -15.75
N ARG A 141 4.56 -1.91 -15.16
CA ARG A 141 5.12 -0.67 -14.63
C ARG A 141 4.98 -0.71 -13.12
N ILE A 142 6.10 -0.76 -12.43
CA ILE A 142 6.18 -0.84 -10.97
C ILE A 142 6.89 0.42 -10.47
N VAL A 143 6.27 1.16 -9.55
CA VAL A 143 6.84 2.42 -9.05
C VAL A 143 6.91 2.43 -7.53
N PHE A 144 8.02 2.99 -7.03
CA PHE A 144 8.31 3.25 -5.62
C PHE A 144 8.50 4.75 -5.49
N LEU A 145 7.59 5.46 -4.81
CA LEU A 145 7.60 6.91 -4.80
C LEU A 145 7.05 7.47 -3.46
N PRO A 146 7.41 8.70 -3.07
CA PRO A 146 6.78 9.34 -1.94
C PRO A 146 5.28 9.51 -2.15
N GLU A 147 4.47 9.15 -1.15
CA GLU A 147 3.01 9.25 -1.20
C GLU A 147 2.57 10.66 -1.57
N THR A 148 1.54 10.80 -2.35
CA THR A 148 0.89 12.05 -2.81
C THR A 148 1.81 12.88 -3.70
N ILE A 149 2.87 13.49 -3.17
CA ILE A 149 3.76 14.36 -3.98
C ILE A 149 4.50 13.59 -5.07
N GLY A 150 4.89 12.36 -4.78
CA GLY A 150 5.55 11.48 -5.75
C GLY A 150 4.60 11.05 -6.85
N SER A 151 3.39 10.58 -6.50
CA SER A 151 2.39 10.16 -7.49
C SER A 151 1.93 11.34 -8.36
N ILE A 152 1.73 12.53 -7.79
CA ILE A 152 1.39 13.74 -8.55
C ILE A 152 2.51 14.09 -9.53
N THR A 153 3.76 14.10 -9.08
CA THR A 153 4.92 14.43 -9.93
C THR A 153 5.11 13.39 -11.02
N TYR A 154 4.95 12.10 -10.68
CA TYR A 154 5.05 11.00 -11.64
C TYR A 154 3.93 11.10 -12.70
N LEU A 155 2.69 11.33 -12.29
CA LEU A 155 1.56 11.54 -13.18
C LEU A 155 1.75 12.77 -14.09
N ASN A 156 2.24 13.89 -13.54
CA ASN A 156 2.54 15.07 -14.34
C ASN A 156 3.45 14.74 -15.54
N LYS A 157 4.42 13.87 -15.32
CA LYS A 157 5.37 13.48 -16.38
C LYS A 157 4.82 12.38 -17.30
N TYR A 158 4.11 11.40 -16.76
CA TYR A 158 3.83 10.15 -17.47
C TYR A 158 2.35 9.84 -17.73
N HIS A 159 1.39 10.67 -17.28
CA HIS A 159 -0.05 10.35 -17.36
C HIS A 159 -0.52 10.00 -18.78
N LYS A 160 0.00 10.64 -19.83
CA LYS A 160 -0.40 10.37 -21.21
C LYS A 160 -0.09 8.93 -21.62
N ILE A 161 1.14 8.46 -21.35
CA ILE A 161 1.53 7.08 -21.67
C ILE A 161 0.84 6.08 -20.74
N MET A 162 0.65 6.43 -19.46
CA MET A 162 -0.06 5.60 -18.50
C MET A 162 -1.52 5.40 -18.91
N LYS A 163 -2.24 6.45 -19.29
CA LYS A 163 -3.62 6.34 -19.80
C LYS A 163 -3.75 5.50 -21.06
N LYS A 164 -2.76 5.56 -21.94
CA LYS A 164 -2.72 4.74 -23.16
C LYS A 164 -2.49 3.27 -22.89
N ASN A 165 -1.63 2.95 -21.94
CA ASN A 165 -1.09 1.61 -21.78
C ASN A 165 -1.67 0.84 -20.59
N ILE A 166 -1.94 1.49 -19.44
CA ILE A 166 -2.40 0.81 -18.23
C ILE A 166 -3.84 0.32 -18.40
N ILE A 167 -4.03 -0.98 -18.23
CA ILE A 167 -5.34 -1.64 -18.29
C ILE A 167 -5.88 -1.98 -16.91
N ALA A 168 -5.00 -2.19 -15.94
CA ALA A 168 -5.32 -2.45 -14.55
C ALA A 168 -4.13 -2.05 -13.67
N GLY A 169 -4.38 -1.69 -12.43
CA GLY A 169 -3.33 -1.42 -11.46
C GLY A 169 -3.77 -1.66 -10.04
N PHE A 170 -2.78 -1.84 -9.16
CA PHE A 170 -2.99 -1.99 -7.74
C PHE A 170 -2.04 -1.08 -6.95
N ASN A 171 -2.61 -0.36 -5.97
CA ASN A 171 -1.83 0.34 -4.97
C ASN A 171 -1.51 -0.64 -3.84
N VAL A 172 -0.21 -0.92 -3.62
CA VAL A 172 0.29 -1.97 -2.73
C VAL A 172 0.79 -1.34 -1.45
N THR A 173 -0.02 -1.36 -0.42
CA THR A 173 0.27 -0.81 0.90
C THR A 173 -0.48 -1.58 1.98
N CYS A 174 -0.01 -1.56 3.22
CA CYS A 174 -0.64 -2.26 4.34
C CYS A 174 -0.98 -3.73 4.02
N VAL A 175 0.01 -4.48 3.55
CA VAL A 175 -0.14 -5.86 3.07
C VAL A 175 0.59 -6.89 3.95
N GLY A 176 1.03 -6.50 5.16
CA GLY A 176 1.88 -7.32 6.02
C GLY A 176 1.19 -7.87 7.28
N ASP A 177 0.02 -7.38 7.68
CA ASP A 177 -0.70 -7.90 8.84
C ASP A 177 -1.54 -9.14 8.49
N ASN A 178 -1.94 -9.92 9.51
CA ASN A 178 -2.74 -11.12 9.34
C ASN A 178 -4.13 -11.01 9.97
N ARG A 179 -4.74 -9.83 10.00
CA ARG A 179 -6.02 -9.57 10.68
C ARG A 179 -7.22 -9.64 9.74
N SER A 180 -7.13 -9.05 8.55
CA SER A 180 -8.21 -9.09 7.56
C SER A 180 -7.66 -8.90 6.15
N TYR A 181 -8.52 -9.13 5.15
CA TYR A 181 -8.36 -8.60 3.81
C TYR A 181 -9.33 -7.45 3.59
N SER A 182 -8.94 -6.51 2.77
CA SER A 182 -9.74 -5.34 2.47
C SER A 182 -9.64 -4.97 0.99
N TYR A 183 -10.75 -4.50 0.46
CA TYR A 183 -10.85 -4.02 -0.90
C TYR A 183 -11.29 -2.57 -0.90
N LEU A 184 -10.60 -1.73 -1.67
CA LEU A 184 -10.94 -0.35 -1.92
C LEU A 184 -10.97 -0.12 -3.43
N PRO A 185 -12.14 0.30 -4.00
CA PRO A 185 -12.34 0.37 -5.43
C PRO A 185 -11.56 1.49 -6.10
N SER A 186 -11.40 1.39 -7.42
CA SER A 186 -11.11 2.54 -8.25
C SER A 186 -12.28 3.56 -8.20
N ARG A 187 -12.06 4.78 -8.64
CA ARG A 187 -13.14 5.80 -8.67
C ARG A 187 -14.36 5.35 -9.50
N LEU A 188 -14.13 4.65 -10.59
CA LEU A 188 -15.20 4.13 -11.46
C LEU A 188 -15.88 2.87 -10.89
N GLY A 189 -15.23 2.13 -9.99
CA GLY A 189 -15.79 0.97 -9.28
C GLY A 189 -16.10 -0.27 -10.14
N SER A 190 -15.88 -0.21 -11.46
CA SER A 190 -16.23 -1.28 -12.42
C SER A 190 -15.11 -1.60 -13.40
N THR A 191 -13.91 -1.09 -13.17
CA THR A 191 -12.74 -1.36 -14.01
C THR A 191 -12.31 -2.82 -13.93
N ILE A 192 -11.42 -3.24 -14.83
CA ILE A 192 -10.88 -4.61 -14.77
C ILE A 192 -10.12 -4.87 -13.46
N ALA A 193 -9.45 -3.87 -12.90
CA ALA A 193 -8.80 -3.98 -11.60
C ALA A 193 -9.83 -4.25 -10.49
N ASP A 194 -11.00 -3.59 -10.54
CA ASP A 194 -12.09 -3.81 -9.59
C ASP A 194 -12.64 -5.23 -9.69
N LYS A 195 -12.94 -5.68 -10.91
CA LYS A 195 -13.50 -7.02 -11.15
C LYS A 195 -12.56 -8.11 -10.67
N VAL A 196 -11.28 -8.01 -11.01
CA VAL A 196 -10.26 -8.98 -10.62
C VAL A 196 -10.01 -8.93 -9.10
N GLY A 197 -9.90 -7.74 -8.51
CA GLY A 197 -9.73 -7.59 -7.08
C GLY A 197 -10.84 -8.24 -6.27
N LEU A 198 -12.09 -7.99 -6.63
CA LEU A 198 -13.26 -8.60 -5.99
C LEU A 198 -13.31 -10.11 -6.21
N HIS A 199 -12.99 -10.59 -7.43
CA HIS A 199 -12.95 -12.01 -7.74
C HIS A 199 -11.95 -12.74 -6.83
N VAL A 200 -10.70 -12.29 -6.81
CA VAL A 200 -9.65 -12.94 -6.03
C VAL A 200 -9.94 -12.92 -4.53
N LEU A 201 -10.40 -11.79 -4.01
CA LEU A 201 -10.74 -11.67 -2.59
C LEU A 201 -11.90 -12.59 -2.19
N LYS A 202 -12.92 -12.74 -3.02
CA LYS A 202 -14.04 -13.68 -2.77
C LYS A 202 -13.57 -15.13 -2.56
N TRP A 203 -12.51 -15.54 -3.25
CA TRP A 203 -11.93 -16.88 -3.14
C TRP A 203 -10.82 -16.98 -2.08
N THR A 204 -10.25 -15.85 -1.66
CA THR A 204 -9.20 -15.81 -0.63
C THR A 204 -9.78 -15.78 0.78
N ASP A 205 -10.77 -14.91 1.01
CA ASP A 205 -11.42 -14.74 2.31
C ASP A 205 -12.85 -14.22 2.11
N LYS A 206 -13.84 -15.05 2.41
CA LYS A 206 -15.27 -14.70 2.27
C LYS A 206 -15.67 -13.49 3.14
N ASN A 207 -14.92 -13.22 4.20
CA ASN A 207 -15.19 -12.14 5.18
C ASN A 207 -14.37 -10.88 4.91
N PHE A 208 -13.75 -10.73 3.72
CA PHE A 208 -12.99 -9.53 3.40
C PHE A 208 -13.86 -8.27 3.52
N LYS A 209 -13.25 -7.16 3.94
CA LYS A 209 -13.93 -5.87 4.11
C LYS A 209 -13.97 -5.11 2.80
N LYS A 210 -15.16 -4.64 2.44
CA LYS A 210 -15.36 -3.74 1.29
C LYS A 210 -15.49 -2.32 1.78
N TYR A 211 -14.77 -1.42 1.14
CA TYR A 211 -14.85 0.02 1.38
C TYR A 211 -15.42 0.73 0.15
N SER A 212 -15.90 1.95 0.33
CA SER A 212 -16.29 2.80 -0.78
C SER A 212 -15.10 3.59 -1.32
N TRP A 213 -15.25 4.17 -2.51
CA TRP A 213 -14.26 5.12 -3.02
C TRP A 213 -14.02 6.32 -2.09
N LEU A 214 -15.02 6.71 -1.31
CA LEU A 214 -14.89 7.81 -0.34
C LEU A 214 -13.96 7.48 0.83
N ASP A 215 -13.72 6.20 1.08
CA ASP A 215 -12.80 5.70 2.11
C ASP A 215 -11.34 5.62 1.65
N ARG A 216 -11.01 6.17 0.48
CA ARG A 216 -9.65 6.20 -0.07
C ARG A 216 -8.67 6.90 0.86
N VAL A 217 -7.46 6.38 0.94
CA VAL A 217 -6.49 6.83 1.96
C VAL A 217 -5.08 7.07 1.43
N SER A 218 -4.77 6.60 0.21
CA SER A 218 -3.42 6.62 -0.34
C SER A 218 -3.39 7.11 -1.80
N ASP A 219 -2.40 6.69 -2.58
CA ASP A 219 -2.13 7.18 -3.94
C ASP A 219 -3.20 6.81 -4.97
N GLU A 220 -4.09 5.85 -4.68
CA GLU A 220 -5.23 5.57 -5.54
C GLU A 220 -6.07 6.83 -5.81
N ARG A 221 -6.13 7.77 -4.85
CA ARG A 221 -6.83 9.06 -5.04
C ARG A 221 -6.18 9.95 -6.10
N GLN A 222 -4.88 9.81 -6.34
CA GLN A 222 -4.18 10.54 -7.40
C GLN A 222 -4.34 9.82 -8.74
N TYR A 223 -4.11 8.51 -8.77
CA TYR A 223 -4.24 7.71 -9.99
C TYR A 223 -5.65 7.69 -10.55
N CYS A 224 -6.66 7.70 -9.70
CA CYS A 224 -8.06 7.70 -10.08
C CYS A 224 -8.71 9.09 -10.07
N SER A 225 -7.95 10.18 -9.91
CA SER A 225 -8.51 11.53 -9.91
C SER A 225 -9.20 11.87 -11.24
N PRO A 226 -10.23 12.73 -11.24
CA PRO A 226 -10.89 13.18 -12.46
C PRO A 226 -9.90 13.71 -13.50
N GLY A 227 -10.01 13.25 -14.74
CA GLY A 227 -9.10 13.59 -15.83
C GLY A 227 -7.90 12.64 -15.97
N ILE A 228 -7.48 11.98 -14.89
CA ILE A 228 -6.46 10.90 -14.91
C ILE A 228 -7.18 9.56 -15.10
N ASP A 229 -8.07 9.18 -14.21
CA ASP A 229 -8.96 8.02 -14.29
C ASP A 229 -8.28 6.70 -14.66
N LEU A 230 -7.10 6.43 -14.08
CA LEU A 230 -6.46 5.14 -14.24
C LEU A 230 -7.25 4.05 -13.50
N PRO A 231 -7.33 2.84 -14.04
CA PRO A 231 -8.04 1.72 -13.44
C PRO A 231 -7.21 1.10 -12.29
N VAL A 232 -7.08 1.83 -11.18
CA VAL A 232 -6.27 1.42 -10.02
C VAL A 232 -7.18 1.17 -8.83
N ALA A 233 -7.14 -0.06 -8.30
CA ALA A 233 -7.79 -0.47 -7.06
C ALA A 233 -6.75 -0.76 -5.97
N SER A 234 -7.20 -0.94 -4.73
CA SER A 234 -6.32 -1.40 -3.64
C SER A 234 -6.82 -2.72 -3.08
N ILE A 235 -5.94 -3.72 -3.09
CA ILE A 235 -6.10 -4.98 -2.38
C ILE A 235 -5.11 -4.95 -1.23
N ILE A 236 -5.60 -4.77 -0.02
CA ILE A 236 -4.78 -4.56 1.18
C ILE A 236 -5.17 -5.58 2.26
N ARG A 237 -4.34 -5.69 3.29
CA ARG A 237 -4.73 -6.40 4.50
C ARG A 237 -5.64 -5.49 5.34
N THR A 238 -5.30 -5.12 6.53
CA THR A 238 -6.12 -4.17 7.28
C THR A 238 -5.94 -2.75 6.75
N LYS A 239 -7.03 -2.09 6.39
CA LYS A 239 -7.02 -0.73 5.82
C LYS A 239 -6.26 0.26 6.72
N PRO A 240 -5.46 1.19 6.16
CA PRO A 240 -4.87 2.32 6.88
C PRO A 240 -5.91 3.02 7.76
N GLY A 241 -5.53 3.28 9.02
CA GLY A 241 -6.42 3.89 10.01
C GLY A 241 -7.43 2.95 10.66
N ALA A 242 -7.61 1.72 10.17
CA ALA A 242 -8.52 0.73 10.77
C ALA A 242 -7.81 -0.17 11.80
N TYR A 243 -6.51 -0.03 12.00
CA TYR A 243 -5.76 -0.69 13.07
C TYR A 243 -5.10 0.36 13.97
N LYS A 244 -5.09 0.08 15.28
CA LYS A 244 -4.68 1.06 16.32
C LYS A 244 -3.22 1.47 16.27
N GLU A 245 -2.36 0.61 15.73
CA GLU A 245 -0.92 0.84 15.63
C GLU A 245 -0.54 1.77 14.47
N TYR A 246 -1.49 2.05 13.56
CA TYR A 246 -1.29 2.91 12.40
C TYR A 246 -0.69 4.26 12.80
N HIS A 247 0.35 4.70 12.09
CA HIS A 247 1.10 5.93 12.35
C HIS A 247 1.66 6.02 13.79
N THR A 248 2.14 4.91 14.30
CA THR A 248 2.85 4.87 15.60
C THR A 248 4.05 3.92 15.55
N SER A 249 4.94 4.03 16.53
CA SER A 249 6.08 3.10 16.72
C SER A 249 5.67 1.65 17.01
N LEU A 250 4.38 1.36 17.14
CA LEU A 250 3.86 0.01 17.32
C LEU A 250 3.47 -0.65 15.98
N ASP A 251 3.57 0.08 14.87
CA ASP A 251 3.50 -0.50 13.53
C ASP A 251 4.84 -1.18 13.20
N ASP A 252 5.09 -2.31 13.81
CA ASP A 252 6.34 -3.04 13.77
C ASP A 252 6.14 -4.55 13.54
N LEU A 253 7.24 -5.29 13.53
CA LEU A 253 7.25 -6.75 13.32
C LEU A 253 6.72 -7.55 14.52
N ASN A 254 6.70 -6.95 15.72
CA ASN A 254 6.23 -7.63 16.92
C ASN A 254 4.72 -7.51 17.12
N ASN A 255 4.12 -6.41 16.64
CA ASN A 255 2.73 -6.09 16.94
C ASN A 255 1.81 -6.22 15.71
N VAL A 256 2.30 -6.01 14.50
CA VAL A 256 1.45 -5.87 13.31
C VAL A 256 1.86 -6.81 12.18
N VAL A 257 3.08 -6.72 11.69
CA VAL A 257 3.55 -7.48 10.53
C VAL A 257 3.95 -8.89 10.93
N SER A 258 3.55 -9.86 10.13
CA SER A 258 3.92 -11.28 10.30
C SER A 258 4.28 -11.90 8.96
N SER A 259 5.05 -13.01 9.00
CA SER A 259 5.35 -13.80 7.79
C SER A 259 4.08 -14.24 7.06
N LYS A 260 3.09 -14.75 7.80
CA LYS A 260 1.79 -15.15 7.26
C LYS A 260 1.02 -13.96 6.67
N GLY A 261 1.12 -12.78 7.29
CA GLY A 261 0.55 -11.54 6.77
C GLY A 261 1.15 -11.14 5.43
N LEU A 262 2.48 -11.10 5.35
CA LEU A 262 3.22 -10.78 4.12
C LEU A 262 2.95 -11.81 3.00
N GLU A 263 2.98 -13.10 3.33
CA GLU A 263 2.63 -14.17 2.39
C GLU A 263 1.20 -14.01 1.86
N GLY A 264 0.24 -13.73 2.73
CA GLY A 264 -1.15 -13.48 2.35
C GLY A 264 -1.30 -12.25 1.44
N GLY A 265 -0.60 -11.15 1.77
CA GLY A 265 -0.56 -9.96 0.93
C GLY A 265 0.06 -10.23 -0.44
N TYR A 266 1.18 -10.95 -0.47
CA TYR A 266 1.82 -11.36 -1.72
C TYR A 266 0.92 -12.26 -2.58
N ASN A 267 0.35 -13.31 -1.99
CA ASN A 267 -0.44 -14.29 -2.72
C ASN A 267 -1.72 -13.67 -3.32
N VAL A 268 -2.42 -12.80 -2.60
CA VAL A 268 -3.65 -12.18 -3.12
C VAL A 268 -3.37 -11.27 -4.33
N ILE A 269 -2.27 -10.51 -4.31
CA ILE A 269 -1.91 -9.65 -5.45
C ILE A 269 -1.35 -10.49 -6.59
N LYS A 270 -0.55 -11.50 -6.30
CA LYS A 270 -0.08 -12.46 -7.30
C LYS A 270 -1.25 -13.13 -8.03
N ASN A 271 -2.25 -13.61 -7.30
CA ASN A 271 -3.45 -14.23 -7.87
C ASN A 271 -4.23 -13.23 -8.74
N ALA A 272 -4.30 -11.95 -8.34
CA ALA A 272 -4.90 -10.91 -9.15
C ALA A 272 -4.14 -10.68 -10.47
N ILE A 273 -2.82 -10.70 -10.43
CA ILE A 273 -1.96 -10.63 -11.62
C ILE A 273 -2.15 -11.87 -12.51
N GLU A 274 -2.18 -13.07 -11.93
CA GLU A 274 -2.42 -14.32 -12.68
C GLU A 274 -3.80 -14.32 -13.34
N ALA A 275 -4.83 -13.83 -12.65
CA ALA A 275 -6.16 -13.68 -13.23
C ALA A 275 -6.16 -12.70 -14.43
N LEU A 276 -5.41 -11.60 -14.35
CA LEU A 276 -5.24 -10.67 -15.49
C LEU A 276 -4.48 -11.32 -16.66
N GLU A 277 -3.38 -12.01 -16.39
CA GLU A 277 -2.54 -12.67 -17.41
C GLU A 277 -3.33 -13.74 -18.19
N ASN A 278 -4.20 -14.47 -17.49
CA ASN A 278 -5.00 -15.56 -18.06
C ASN A 278 -6.38 -15.09 -18.57
N ASN A 279 -6.74 -13.84 -18.35
CA ASN A 279 -8.01 -13.31 -18.80
C ASN A 279 -8.07 -13.27 -20.34
N CYS A 280 -9.10 -13.89 -20.89
CA CYS A 280 -9.37 -13.92 -22.32
C CYS A 280 -10.86 -13.78 -22.61
N ILE A 281 -11.17 -13.30 -23.78
CA ILE A 281 -12.52 -13.33 -24.33
C ILE A 281 -12.59 -14.57 -25.22
N LEU A 282 -13.45 -15.50 -24.84
CA LEU A 282 -13.70 -16.67 -25.66
C LEU A 282 -14.51 -16.27 -26.89
N ASN A 283 -14.06 -16.71 -28.04
CA ASN A 283 -14.76 -16.52 -29.30
C ASN A 283 -15.03 -17.88 -29.92
N ALA A 284 -16.31 -18.16 -30.19
CA ALA A 284 -16.69 -19.36 -30.88
C ALA A 284 -16.46 -19.18 -32.40
N ASN A 285 -15.68 -20.09 -32.98
CA ASN A 285 -15.45 -20.10 -34.43
C ASN A 285 -16.62 -20.74 -35.21
N PHE A 286 -17.66 -21.15 -34.49
CA PHE A 286 -18.83 -21.81 -35.07
C PHE A 286 -20.08 -20.94 -34.90
N ARG A 287 -20.94 -20.94 -35.89
CA ARG A 287 -22.27 -20.28 -35.80
C ARG A 287 -23.36 -21.22 -35.32
N CYS A 288 -23.13 -22.54 -35.42
CA CYS A 288 -24.05 -23.58 -35.00
C CYS A 288 -23.41 -24.42 -33.89
N GLU A 289 -24.17 -25.33 -33.31
CA GLU A 289 -23.67 -26.28 -32.32
C GLU A 289 -22.51 -27.11 -32.92
N PRO A 290 -21.34 -27.14 -32.29
CA PRO A 290 -20.21 -27.95 -32.77
C PRO A 290 -20.47 -29.45 -32.56
N HIS A 291 -20.01 -30.31 -33.50
CA HIS A 291 -20.08 -31.75 -33.40
C HIS A 291 -19.07 -32.25 -32.35
N LEU A 292 -19.43 -32.16 -31.08
CA LEU A 292 -18.51 -32.39 -29.94
C LEU A 292 -18.04 -33.85 -29.85
N SER A 293 -18.87 -34.83 -30.28
CA SER A 293 -18.51 -36.25 -30.27
C SER A 293 -17.27 -36.55 -31.12
N LYS A 294 -17.01 -35.78 -32.19
CA LYS A 294 -15.78 -35.90 -33.00
C LYS A 294 -14.52 -35.62 -32.18
N TYR A 295 -14.63 -34.85 -31.12
CA TYR A 295 -13.52 -34.43 -30.27
C TYR A 295 -13.53 -35.09 -28.89
N PHE A 296 -14.21 -36.25 -28.77
CA PHE A 296 -14.38 -36.98 -27.51
C PHE A 296 -15.08 -36.21 -26.40
N ALA A 297 -15.73 -35.10 -26.72
CA ALA A 297 -16.56 -34.36 -25.78
C ALA A 297 -17.91 -35.07 -25.67
N ILE A 298 -18.33 -35.38 -24.44
CA ILE A 298 -19.56 -36.12 -24.15
C ILE A 298 -20.76 -35.23 -24.52
N ASN A 299 -21.63 -35.78 -25.38
CA ASN A 299 -22.93 -35.17 -25.63
C ASN A 299 -23.91 -35.67 -24.56
N THR A 300 -24.28 -34.80 -23.62
CA THR A 300 -25.18 -35.13 -22.49
C THR A 300 -26.51 -35.78 -22.91
N ALA A 301 -27.01 -35.46 -24.12
CA ALA A 301 -28.21 -36.09 -24.64
C ALA A 301 -28.03 -37.61 -24.96
N MET A 302 -26.84 -38.06 -25.34
CA MET A 302 -26.54 -39.46 -25.57
C MET A 302 -26.28 -40.28 -24.28
N GLU A 303 -25.79 -39.67 -23.22
CA GLU A 303 -25.68 -40.32 -21.91
C GLU A 303 -27.06 -40.66 -21.34
N TYR A 304 -28.03 -39.74 -21.45
CA TYR A 304 -29.41 -39.96 -21.01
C TYR A 304 -30.12 -41.14 -21.75
N GLN A 305 -29.73 -41.40 -22.98
CA GLN A 305 -30.27 -42.55 -23.73
C GLN A 305 -29.57 -43.88 -23.39
N ARG A 306 -28.29 -43.88 -23.01
CA ARG A 306 -27.58 -45.09 -22.58
C ARG A 306 -28.02 -45.59 -21.22
N GLU A 307 -28.34 -44.70 -20.29
CA GLU A 307 -28.86 -45.11 -18.96
C GLU A 307 -30.29 -45.65 -18.98
N ARG A 308 -31.05 -45.40 -20.05
CA ARG A 308 -32.40 -45.98 -20.20
C ARG A 308 -32.43 -47.35 -20.82
N ASN A 309 -31.32 -47.86 -21.32
CA ASN A 309 -31.20 -49.20 -21.95
C ASN A 309 -30.34 -50.18 -21.12
N LEU A 310 -30.10 -49.87 -19.87
CA LEU A 310 -29.57 -50.73 -18.83
C LEU A 310 -30.61 -50.98 -17.73
#